data_eeaad86c4042da8ac33032d687626bc3
#
_entry.id   eeaad86c4042da8ac33032d687626bc3
#
_cell.length_a   1.000
_cell.length_b   1.000
_cell.length_c   1.000
_cell.angle_alpha   90.00
_cell.angle_beta   90.00
_cell.angle_gamma   90.00
#
_symmetry.space_group_name_H-M   'P 1'
#
loop_
_entity.id
_entity.type
_entity.pdbx_description
1 polymer ?
#
loop_
_entity_poly.entity_id
_entity_poly.type
_entity_poly.pdbx_seq_one_letter_code
_entity_poly.pdbx_strand_id
1 'polypeptide(L)'
;CGEHTYENRCPECETHTEPYYECDDCGVEVEPDESGRVVCPRCEWEVESPEERTIDLNSVYHDAMESIGEREGSFSILKGVKGLMSANETPEPMEKGVLRAKHDVSAFKDGTVRYDMTDLPVTSVRPEELDTTAAEFRRLGYETDIDGDPLEHDDQLVELKVQDIVLPDGAAEHMMRTADFVDDLLERFYGLDPFYEVEE
;
A
#
# COMPACT_ATOMS: atom_id res chain seq x y z
N CYS A 1 28.44 -35.27 7.07
CA CYS A 1 27.85 -35.27 8.42
C CYS A 1 26.34 -34.94 8.41
N GLY A 2 25.79 -34.42 7.32
CA GLY A 2 24.37 -34.11 7.17
C GLY A 2 23.95 -32.76 7.79
N GLU A 3 24.92 -31.93 8.16
CA GLU A 3 24.66 -30.58 8.66
C GLU A 3 24.39 -29.65 7.47
N HIS A 4 23.35 -28.81 7.58
CA HIS A 4 23.02 -27.78 6.62
C HIS A 4 23.64 -26.43 7.06
N THR A 5 24.41 -25.82 6.18
CA THR A 5 25.08 -24.54 6.44
C THR A 5 25.20 -23.74 5.15
N TYR A 6 25.26 -22.43 5.24
CA TYR A 6 25.54 -21.51 4.13
C TYR A 6 27.04 -21.28 3.89
N GLU A 7 27.89 -21.87 4.73
CA GLU A 7 29.34 -21.72 4.60
C GLU A 7 29.91 -22.73 3.59
N ASN A 8 30.97 -22.36 2.88
CA ASN A 8 31.67 -23.23 1.93
C ASN A 8 32.36 -24.43 2.61
N ARG A 9 32.44 -24.42 3.95
CA ARG A 9 32.94 -25.50 4.79
C ARG A 9 32.01 -25.72 5.97
N CYS A 10 31.70 -26.97 6.21
CA CYS A 10 30.88 -27.33 7.36
C CYS A 10 31.59 -26.97 8.68
N PRO A 11 30.93 -26.21 9.60
CA PRO A 11 31.52 -25.83 10.88
C PRO A 11 31.75 -27.05 11.81
N GLU A 12 31.03 -28.16 11.62
CA GLU A 12 31.14 -29.34 12.44
C GLU A 12 32.24 -30.34 11.98
N CYS A 13 32.40 -30.51 10.68
CA CYS A 13 33.34 -31.53 10.15
C CYS A 13 34.42 -30.97 9.24
N GLU A 14 34.45 -29.64 9.02
CA GLU A 14 35.43 -28.91 8.22
C GLU A 14 35.57 -29.37 6.75
N THR A 15 34.68 -30.25 6.26
CA THR A 15 34.66 -30.65 4.86
C THR A 15 33.97 -29.62 4.00
N HIS A 16 34.28 -29.58 2.70
CA HIS A 16 33.57 -28.77 1.75
C HIS A 16 32.08 -29.16 1.72
N THR A 17 31.22 -28.15 1.69
CA THR A 17 29.77 -28.31 1.51
C THR A 17 29.44 -28.44 0.04
N GLU A 18 28.39 -29.20 -0.25
CA GLU A 18 27.81 -29.33 -1.59
C GLU A 18 26.52 -28.51 -1.67
N PRO A 19 26.17 -27.95 -2.84
CA PRO A 19 24.91 -27.24 -3.02
C PRO A 19 23.73 -28.16 -2.74
N TYR A 20 22.76 -27.65 -1.98
CA TYR A 20 21.49 -28.31 -1.69
C TYR A 20 20.38 -27.56 -2.40
N TYR A 21 19.52 -28.28 -3.09
CA TYR A 21 18.42 -27.72 -3.85
C TYR A 21 17.10 -28.31 -3.38
N GLU A 22 16.20 -27.47 -2.93
CA GLU A 22 14.85 -27.84 -2.53
C GLU A 22 13.85 -26.93 -3.27
N CYS A 23 12.82 -27.51 -3.86
CA CYS A 23 11.80 -26.74 -4.54
C CYS A 23 10.93 -25.98 -3.52
N ASP A 24 10.91 -24.66 -3.60
CA ASP A 24 10.16 -23.77 -2.69
C ASP A 24 8.65 -24.03 -2.71
N ASP A 25 8.12 -24.54 -3.85
CA ASP A 25 6.70 -24.76 -4.05
C ASP A 25 6.21 -26.11 -3.48
N CYS A 26 7.00 -27.18 -3.64
CA CYS A 26 6.55 -28.51 -3.24
C CYS A 26 7.46 -29.23 -2.22
N GLY A 27 8.57 -28.61 -1.80
CA GLY A 27 9.48 -29.15 -0.80
C GLY A 27 10.22 -30.42 -1.23
N VAL A 28 10.34 -30.68 -2.54
CA VAL A 28 11.08 -31.84 -3.04
C VAL A 28 12.54 -31.48 -3.25
N GLU A 29 13.43 -32.30 -2.72
CA GLU A 29 14.87 -32.22 -3.00
C GLU A 29 15.12 -32.54 -4.47
N VAL A 30 15.94 -31.74 -5.13
CA VAL A 30 16.20 -31.80 -6.57
C VAL A 30 17.71 -31.94 -6.80
N GLU A 31 18.11 -32.85 -7.64
CA GLU A 31 19.50 -32.96 -8.08
C GLU A 31 19.70 -32.27 -9.45
N PRO A 32 20.86 -31.66 -9.71
CA PRO A 32 21.20 -31.13 -11.01
C PRO A 32 21.18 -32.20 -12.11
N ASP A 33 20.68 -31.82 -13.29
CA ASP A 33 20.76 -32.70 -14.46
C ASP A 33 22.20 -32.77 -15.02
N GLU A 34 22.42 -33.57 -16.08
CA GLU A 34 23.73 -33.73 -16.73
C GLU A 34 24.29 -32.42 -17.30
N SER A 35 23.44 -31.41 -17.51
CA SER A 35 23.81 -30.06 -17.98
C SER A 35 24.04 -29.09 -16.83
N GLY A 36 23.82 -29.49 -15.58
CA GLY A 36 23.93 -28.67 -14.40
C GLY A 36 22.71 -27.79 -14.12
N ARG A 37 21.59 -28.01 -14.82
CA ARG A 37 20.34 -27.30 -14.54
C ARG A 37 19.57 -28.05 -13.45
N VAL A 38 18.95 -27.29 -12.56
CA VAL A 38 18.14 -27.82 -11.47
C VAL A 38 16.68 -27.46 -11.73
N VAL A 39 15.91 -28.43 -12.17
CA VAL A 39 14.48 -28.27 -12.47
C VAL A 39 13.67 -29.23 -11.63
N CYS A 40 12.68 -28.74 -10.89
CA CYS A 40 11.81 -29.57 -10.08
C CYS A 40 11.02 -30.54 -10.97
N PRO A 41 11.10 -31.86 -10.74
CA PRO A 41 10.39 -32.83 -11.56
C PRO A 41 8.87 -32.83 -11.36
N ARG A 42 8.38 -32.13 -10.33
CA ARG A 42 6.96 -32.04 -9.99
C ARG A 42 6.31 -30.75 -10.43
N CYS A 43 7.03 -29.62 -10.24
CA CYS A 43 6.51 -28.27 -10.51
C CYS A 43 7.02 -27.70 -11.84
N GLU A 44 8.04 -28.33 -12.43
CA GLU A 44 8.72 -27.89 -13.67
C GLU A 44 9.38 -26.49 -13.58
N TRP A 45 9.58 -25.99 -12.35
CA TRP A 45 10.27 -24.72 -12.08
C TRP A 45 11.76 -24.94 -11.92
N GLU A 46 12.54 -23.95 -12.32
CA GLU A 46 13.98 -23.90 -12.05
C GLU A 46 14.18 -23.64 -10.54
N VAL A 47 15.06 -24.41 -9.91
CA VAL A 47 15.32 -24.37 -8.47
C VAL A 47 16.72 -23.82 -8.23
N GLU A 48 16.81 -22.80 -7.39
CA GLU A 48 18.08 -22.24 -6.96
C GLU A 48 18.49 -22.81 -5.59
N SER A 49 19.79 -22.89 -5.33
CA SER A 49 20.29 -23.26 -4.01
C SER A 49 20.04 -22.11 -3.02
N PRO A 50 19.54 -22.39 -1.81
CA PRO A 50 19.46 -21.38 -0.77
C PRO A 50 20.83 -20.78 -0.50
N GLU A 51 20.88 -19.45 -0.35
CA GLU A 51 22.09 -18.74 0.03
C GLU A 51 21.81 -17.71 1.10
N GLU A 52 22.77 -17.48 1.98
CA GLU A 52 22.70 -16.41 2.94
C GLU A 52 23.13 -15.11 2.28
N ARG A 53 22.27 -14.09 2.34
CA ARG A 53 22.57 -12.74 1.87
C ARG A 53 22.36 -11.74 3.01
N THR A 54 23.31 -10.86 3.21
CA THR A 54 23.13 -9.70 4.09
C THR A 54 22.48 -8.57 3.29
N ILE A 55 21.30 -8.15 3.72
CA ILE A 55 20.60 -7.01 3.13
C ILE A 55 20.87 -5.77 4.00
N ASP A 56 21.52 -4.77 3.44
CA ASP A 56 21.66 -3.47 4.08
C ASP A 56 20.36 -2.66 3.90
N LEU A 57 19.50 -2.73 4.91
CA LEU A 57 18.22 -2.03 4.90
C LEU A 57 18.38 -0.50 4.84
N ASN A 58 19.47 0.05 5.33
CA ASN A 58 19.72 1.49 5.23
C ASN A 58 19.99 1.88 3.77
N SER A 59 20.82 1.11 3.06
CA SER A 59 21.06 1.36 1.63
C SER A 59 19.75 1.27 0.84
N VAL A 60 18.99 0.20 1.02
CA VAL A 60 17.68 0.04 0.35
C VAL A 60 16.72 1.20 0.65
N TYR A 61 16.72 1.67 1.90
CA TYR A 61 15.89 2.82 2.29
C TYR A 61 16.34 4.12 1.60
N HIS A 62 17.64 4.41 1.57
CA HIS A 62 18.18 5.59 0.91
C HIS A 62 17.93 5.57 -0.61
N ASP A 63 18.14 4.41 -1.25
CA ASP A 63 17.87 4.22 -2.67
C ASP A 63 16.38 4.46 -2.98
N ALA A 64 15.48 3.95 -2.14
CA ALA A 64 14.05 4.18 -2.25
C ALA A 64 13.67 5.67 -2.09
N MET A 65 14.27 6.37 -1.12
CA MET A 65 14.04 7.81 -0.91
C MET A 65 14.50 8.62 -2.12
N GLU A 66 15.68 8.31 -2.66
CA GLU A 66 16.23 8.98 -3.83
C GLU A 66 15.37 8.76 -5.07
N SER A 67 14.88 7.52 -5.28
CA SER A 67 14.08 7.14 -6.45
C SER A 67 12.77 7.90 -6.56
N ILE A 68 12.13 8.21 -5.41
CA ILE A 68 10.87 8.97 -5.35
C ILE A 68 11.06 10.45 -5.06
N GLY A 69 12.32 10.92 -4.97
CA GLY A 69 12.65 12.33 -4.74
C GLY A 69 12.33 12.85 -3.34
N GLU A 70 12.23 11.96 -2.35
CA GLU A 70 12.00 12.34 -0.96
C GLU A 70 13.31 12.61 -0.20
N ARG A 71 13.24 13.42 0.86
CA ARG A 71 14.38 13.74 1.71
C ARG A 71 14.27 13.05 3.07
N GLU A 72 15.42 12.69 3.63
CA GLU A 72 15.48 12.17 5.00
C GLU A 72 14.83 13.10 6.02
N GLY A 73 14.14 12.51 7.00
CA GLY A 73 13.59 13.22 8.15
C GLY A 73 12.18 13.76 7.99
N SER A 74 11.51 13.50 6.87
CA SER A 74 10.11 13.92 6.67
C SER A 74 9.11 13.09 7.49
N PHE A 75 9.50 11.89 7.94
CA PHE A 75 8.67 11.01 8.78
C PHE A 75 9.57 10.13 9.67
N SER A 76 9.02 9.72 10.83
CA SER A 76 9.77 8.98 11.85
C SER A 76 9.65 7.46 11.74
N ILE A 77 8.65 6.93 11.05
CA ILE A 77 8.35 5.49 10.96
C ILE A 77 7.84 5.15 9.57
N LEU A 78 8.42 4.13 8.93
CA LEU A 78 7.89 3.53 7.72
C LEU A 78 6.55 2.82 7.97
N LYS A 79 5.59 3.00 7.08
CA LYS A 79 4.27 2.37 7.13
C LYS A 79 4.28 1.01 6.43
N GLY A 80 4.78 0.00 7.12
CA GLY A 80 4.74 -1.42 6.74
C GLY A 80 5.25 -1.73 5.32
N VAL A 81 6.29 -2.53 5.21
CA VAL A 81 6.74 -3.10 3.94
C VAL A 81 6.35 -4.57 3.94
N LYS A 82 5.34 -4.91 3.14
CA LYS A 82 4.82 -6.28 3.07
C LYS A 82 5.90 -7.22 2.55
N GLY A 83 6.01 -8.40 3.14
CA GLY A 83 6.94 -9.44 2.72
C GLY A 83 8.38 -9.25 3.20
N LEU A 84 8.78 -8.08 3.74
CA LEU A 84 10.16 -7.80 4.14
C LEU A 84 10.73 -8.81 5.16
N MET A 85 9.89 -9.33 6.03
CA MET A 85 10.26 -10.31 7.07
C MET A 85 9.70 -11.71 6.79
N SER A 86 9.23 -11.98 5.59
CA SER A 86 8.68 -13.27 5.19
C SER A 86 9.70 -14.08 4.40
N ALA A 87 9.82 -15.37 4.73
CA ALA A 87 10.63 -16.30 3.95
C ALA A 87 9.95 -16.74 2.65
N ASN A 88 8.62 -16.58 2.55
CA ASN A 88 7.80 -17.13 1.47
C ASN A 88 7.14 -16.05 0.58
N GLU A 89 7.38 -14.78 0.85
CA GLU A 89 6.78 -13.68 0.08
C GLU A 89 7.89 -12.76 -0.43
N THR A 90 7.78 -12.35 -1.69
CA THR A 90 8.63 -11.28 -2.23
C THR A 90 8.28 -9.97 -1.53
N PRO A 91 9.28 -9.24 -0.99
CA PRO A 91 9.04 -7.94 -0.39
C PRO A 91 8.42 -6.97 -1.41
N GLU A 92 7.45 -6.18 -0.98
CA GLU A 92 7.01 -5.04 -1.77
C GLU A 92 8.13 -3.99 -1.85
N PRO A 93 8.16 -3.14 -2.89
CA PRO A 93 9.10 -2.04 -2.98
C PRO A 93 9.03 -1.12 -1.76
N MET A 94 10.18 -0.73 -1.23
CA MET A 94 10.27 0.10 -0.02
C MET A 94 9.69 1.50 -0.24
N GLU A 95 9.72 1.99 -1.46
CA GLU A 95 9.12 3.25 -1.91
C GLU A 95 7.65 3.36 -1.51
N LYS A 96 6.89 2.27 -1.62
CA LYS A 96 5.47 2.25 -1.21
C LYS A 96 5.29 2.45 0.29
N GLY A 97 6.19 1.89 1.10
CA GLY A 97 6.21 2.12 2.54
C GLY A 97 6.56 3.56 2.91
N VAL A 98 7.48 4.16 2.16
CA VAL A 98 7.87 5.57 2.30
C VAL A 98 6.69 6.49 1.98
N LEU A 99 6.03 6.29 0.84
CA LEU A 99 4.87 7.09 0.43
C LEU A 99 3.69 6.95 1.41
N ARG A 100 3.40 5.74 1.91
CA ARG A 100 2.40 5.57 2.98
C ARG A 100 2.75 6.35 4.24
N ALA A 101 4.02 6.37 4.62
CA ALA A 101 4.48 7.13 5.77
C ALA A 101 4.34 8.64 5.56
N LYS A 102 4.65 9.14 4.37
CA LYS A 102 4.53 10.54 3.98
C LYS A 102 3.10 11.05 4.12
N HIS A 103 2.13 10.31 3.62
CA HIS A 103 0.72 10.69 3.62
C HIS A 103 -0.05 10.20 4.86
N ASP A 104 0.64 9.58 5.83
CA ASP A 104 0.02 8.97 7.02
C ASP A 104 -1.13 7.99 6.68
N VAL A 105 -0.95 7.21 5.63
CA VAL A 105 -1.90 6.19 5.18
C VAL A 105 -1.44 4.81 5.66
N SER A 106 -2.37 3.99 6.14
CA SER A 106 -2.12 2.61 6.54
C SER A 106 -2.94 1.65 5.70
N ALA A 107 -2.27 0.71 5.02
CA ALA A 107 -2.90 -0.33 4.24
C ALA A 107 -2.97 -1.64 5.04
N PHE A 108 -4.09 -2.35 4.95
CA PHE A 108 -4.26 -3.68 5.52
C PHE A 108 -3.63 -4.75 4.61
N LYS A 109 -3.49 -5.98 5.14
CA LYS A 109 -2.90 -7.10 4.38
C LYS A 109 -3.64 -7.40 3.06
N ASP A 110 -4.95 -7.14 3.00
CA ASP A 110 -5.79 -7.29 1.82
C ASP A 110 -5.64 -6.14 0.80
N GLY A 111 -4.79 -5.14 1.10
CA GLY A 111 -4.56 -3.98 0.25
C GLY A 111 -5.57 -2.84 0.43
N THR A 112 -6.53 -2.99 1.35
CA THR A 112 -7.52 -1.94 1.62
C THR A 112 -6.97 -0.90 2.59
N VAL A 113 -7.38 0.36 2.39
CA VAL A 113 -7.22 1.44 3.36
C VAL A 113 -8.52 1.58 4.13
N ARG A 114 -8.46 1.67 5.45
CA ARG A 114 -9.63 1.72 6.34
C ARG A 114 -9.50 2.85 7.31
N TYR A 115 -10.63 3.50 7.56
CA TYR A 115 -10.79 4.52 8.58
C TYR A 115 -12.04 4.19 9.42
N ASP A 116 -11.88 4.11 10.73
CA ASP A 116 -13.00 3.89 11.64
C ASP A 116 -13.66 5.24 11.96
N MET A 117 -14.92 5.38 11.61
CA MET A 117 -15.69 6.59 11.87
C MET A 117 -17.07 6.25 12.45
N THR A 118 -17.65 7.19 13.19
CA THR A 118 -19.05 7.11 13.58
C THR A 118 -19.91 7.55 12.39
N ASP A 119 -20.78 6.68 11.94
CA ASP A 119 -21.74 6.95 10.88
C ASP A 119 -23.12 7.28 11.52
N LEU A 120 -23.69 8.41 11.11
CA LEU A 120 -25.05 8.80 11.44
C LEU A 120 -25.86 8.83 10.16
N PRO A 121 -26.98 8.06 10.07
CA PRO A 121 -27.84 8.09 8.89
C PRO A 121 -28.53 9.46 8.81
N VAL A 122 -28.08 10.30 7.89
CA VAL A 122 -28.63 11.62 7.61
C VAL A 122 -29.28 11.57 6.24
N THR A 123 -30.55 11.94 6.18
CA THR A 123 -31.32 11.99 4.93
C THR A 123 -31.60 13.40 4.48
N SER A 124 -31.52 14.37 5.35
CA SER A 124 -31.77 15.80 5.05
C SER A 124 -30.86 16.65 5.93
N VAL A 125 -30.35 17.73 5.36
CA VAL A 125 -29.43 18.68 6.02
C VAL A 125 -29.73 20.09 5.58
N ARG A 126 -29.29 21.07 6.38
CA ARG A 126 -29.17 22.47 5.95
C ARG A 126 -27.73 22.78 5.59
N PRO A 127 -27.48 23.59 4.56
CA PRO A 127 -26.12 24.04 4.25
C PRO A 127 -25.37 24.59 5.48
N GLU A 128 -26.02 25.40 6.32
CA GLU A 128 -25.42 25.97 7.54
C GLU A 128 -25.00 24.93 8.59
N GLU A 129 -25.63 23.74 8.61
CA GLU A 129 -25.27 22.64 9.53
C GLU A 129 -23.95 21.95 9.13
N LEU A 130 -23.48 22.17 7.90
CA LEU A 130 -22.26 21.61 7.35
C LEU A 130 -21.20 22.69 7.07
N ASP A 131 -21.32 23.86 7.71
CA ASP A 131 -20.44 25.02 7.52
C ASP A 131 -20.25 25.41 6.04
N THR A 132 -21.30 25.21 5.21
CA THR A 132 -21.30 25.47 3.78
C THR A 132 -22.48 26.38 3.39
N THR A 133 -22.65 26.68 2.11
CA THR A 133 -23.64 27.62 1.62
C THR A 133 -24.62 26.99 0.63
N ALA A 134 -25.81 27.59 0.50
CA ALA A 134 -26.79 27.23 -0.52
C ALA A 134 -26.20 27.32 -1.94
N ALA A 135 -25.26 28.24 -2.17
CA ALA A 135 -24.57 28.37 -3.44
C ALA A 135 -23.72 27.15 -3.78
N GLU A 136 -23.00 26.59 -2.81
CA GLU A 136 -22.20 25.38 -2.97
C GLU A 136 -23.07 24.15 -3.16
N PHE A 137 -24.17 24.02 -2.42
CA PHE A 137 -25.15 22.97 -2.66
C PHE A 137 -25.72 23.03 -4.08
N ARG A 138 -26.03 24.23 -4.62
CA ARG A 138 -26.44 24.37 -6.03
C ARG A 138 -25.36 23.90 -7.02
N ARG A 139 -24.08 24.12 -6.70
CA ARG A 139 -22.96 23.60 -7.53
C ARG A 139 -22.93 22.07 -7.54
N LEU A 140 -23.34 21.42 -6.43
CA LEU A 140 -23.50 19.96 -6.32
C LEU A 140 -24.79 19.45 -6.96
N GLY A 141 -25.62 20.36 -7.52
CA GLY A 141 -26.87 20.01 -8.24
C GLY A 141 -28.09 19.88 -7.34
N TYR A 142 -28.11 20.56 -6.19
CA TYR A 142 -29.29 20.74 -5.34
C TYR A 142 -29.95 22.07 -5.68
N GLU A 143 -31.00 22.05 -6.48
CA GLU A 143 -31.66 23.28 -6.98
C GLU A 143 -32.82 23.74 -6.10
N THR A 144 -33.41 22.81 -5.35
CA THR A 144 -34.59 23.07 -4.51
C THR A 144 -34.41 22.51 -3.11
N ASP A 145 -35.15 23.09 -2.16
CA ASP A 145 -35.31 22.53 -0.83
C ASP A 145 -36.33 21.36 -0.78
N ILE A 146 -36.60 20.83 0.42
CA ILE A 146 -37.49 19.68 0.62
C ILE A 146 -38.97 19.99 0.26
N ASP A 147 -39.34 21.27 0.30
CA ASP A 147 -40.71 21.73 -0.06
C ASP A 147 -40.84 22.02 -1.56
N GLY A 148 -39.72 21.98 -2.30
CA GLY A 148 -39.65 22.23 -3.72
C GLY A 148 -39.43 23.71 -4.09
N ASP A 149 -39.16 24.55 -3.10
CA ASP A 149 -38.84 25.95 -3.33
C ASP A 149 -37.38 26.10 -3.78
N PRO A 150 -37.01 27.12 -4.57
CA PRO A 150 -35.62 27.35 -4.96
C PRO A 150 -34.70 27.45 -3.75
N LEU A 151 -33.55 26.78 -3.80
CA LEU A 151 -32.55 26.82 -2.75
C LEU A 151 -31.75 28.12 -2.82
N GLU A 152 -32.12 29.09 -2.00
CA GLU A 152 -31.53 30.45 -1.97
C GLU A 152 -30.82 30.76 -0.65
N HIS A 153 -31.25 30.12 0.45
CA HIS A 153 -30.80 30.42 1.79
C HIS A 153 -30.15 29.20 2.47
N ASP A 154 -29.16 29.45 3.32
CA ASP A 154 -28.36 28.39 3.96
C ASP A 154 -29.14 27.63 5.05
N ASP A 155 -30.27 28.20 5.53
CA ASP A 155 -31.16 27.59 6.52
C ASP A 155 -32.28 26.72 5.93
N GLN A 156 -32.37 26.63 4.58
CA GLN A 156 -33.34 25.75 3.91
C GLN A 156 -32.92 24.28 4.05
N LEU A 157 -33.91 23.41 4.36
CA LEU A 157 -33.69 21.99 4.50
C LEU A 157 -33.64 21.31 3.12
N VAL A 158 -32.59 20.58 2.84
CA VAL A 158 -32.38 19.87 1.57
C VAL A 158 -32.39 18.38 1.81
N GLU A 159 -33.11 17.62 0.98
CA GLU A 159 -33.08 16.16 0.99
C GLU A 159 -31.86 15.67 0.20
N LEU A 160 -31.02 14.84 0.85
CA LEU A 160 -29.82 14.27 0.20
C LEU A 160 -30.22 13.23 -0.84
N LYS A 161 -29.52 13.25 -1.98
CA LYS A 161 -29.62 12.22 -3.01
C LYS A 161 -29.11 10.89 -2.46
N VAL A 162 -29.66 9.77 -2.91
CA VAL A 162 -29.34 8.42 -2.40
C VAL A 162 -27.85 8.07 -2.46
N GLN A 163 -27.13 8.64 -3.43
CA GLN A 163 -25.69 8.43 -3.63
C GLN A 163 -24.80 9.34 -2.78
N ASP A 164 -25.38 10.38 -2.17
CA ASP A 164 -24.61 11.39 -1.44
C ASP A 164 -24.56 11.03 0.05
N ILE A 165 -23.45 11.31 0.67
CA ILE A 165 -23.22 11.05 2.09
C ILE A 165 -22.62 12.29 2.76
N VAL A 166 -22.88 12.47 4.04
CA VAL A 166 -22.20 13.45 4.89
C VAL A 166 -21.07 12.74 5.62
N LEU A 167 -19.85 13.24 5.46
CA LEU A 167 -18.66 12.68 6.10
C LEU A 167 -18.23 13.56 7.28
N PRO A 168 -17.76 12.98 8.40
CA PRO A 168 -17.02 13.70 9.41
C PRO A 168 -15.71 14.26 8.81
N ASP A 169 -15.25 15.40 9.30
CA ASP A 169 -14.02 16.06 8.80
C ASP A 169 -12.82 15.12 8.79
N GLY A 170 -12.62 14.35 9.86
CA GLY A 170 -11.51 13.39 9.91
C GLY A 170 -11.59 12.28 8.86
N ALA A 171 -12.80 11.88 8.44
CA ALA A 171 -12.97 10.92 7.34
C ALA A 171 -12.68 11.57 5.99
N ALA A 172 -13.12 12.81 5.78
CA ALA A 172 -12.83 13.57 4.58
C ALA A 172 -11.32 13.80 4.42
N GLU A 173 -10.63 14.26 5.48
CA GLU A 173 -9.17 14.40 5.49
C GLU A 173 -8.44 13.09 5.20
N HIS A 174 -8.91 11.98 5.75
CA HIS A 174 -8.31 10.68 5.48
C HIS A 174 -8.47 10.25 4.02
N MET A 175 -9.63 10.53 3.42
CA MET A 175 -9.87 10.28 2.00
C MET A 175 -8.96 11.14 1.12
N MET A 176 -8.80 12.43 1.43
CA MET A 176 -7.89 13.33 0.71
C MET A 176 -6.45 12.83 0.78
N ARG A 177 -5.93 12.52 1.99
CA ARG A 177 -4.59 11.95 2.16
C ARG A 177 -4.40 10.62 1.40
N THR A 178 -5.46 9.81 1.30
CA THR A 178 -5.42 8.57 0.52
C THR A 178 -5.36 8.84 -0.98
N ALA A 179 -6.09 9.84 -1.47
CA ALA A 179 -6.04 10.28 -2.86
C ALA A 179 -4.64 10.81 -3.22
N ASP A 180 -4.08 11.71 -2.40
CA ASP A 180 -2.72 12.23 -2.56
C ASP A 180 -1.67 11.10 -2.56
N PHE A 181 -1.84 10.10 -1.68
CA PHE A 181 -0.98 8.93 -1.67
C PHE A 181 -1.05 8.15 -2.99
N VAL A 182 -2.25 7.96 -3.54
CA VAL A 182 -2.42 7.25 -4.81
C VAL A 182 -1.80 8.04 -5.96
N ASP A 183 -1.96 9.35 -5.99
CA ASP A 183 -1.39 10.21 -7.03
C ASP A 183 0.14 10.25 -6.96
N ASP A 184 0.72 10.42 -5.77
CA ASP A 184 2.18 10.30 -5.58
C ASP A 184 2.70 8.90 -5.95
N LEU A 185 1.94 7.83 -5.67
CA LEU A 185 2.31 6.47 -6.05
C LEU A 185 2.31 6.30 -7.59
N LEU A 186 1.31 6.84 -8.27
CA LEU A 186 1.24 6.81 -9.73
C LEU A 186 2.38 7.60 -10.35
N GLU A 187 2.60 8.84 -9.91
CA GLU A 187 3.59 9.72 -10.50
C GLU A 187 5.03 9.30 -10.17
N ARG A 188 5.35 9.13 -8.88
CA ARG A 188 6.74 8.96 -8.43
C ARG A 188 7.25 7.54 -8.51
N PHE A 189 6.37 6.53 -8.36
CA PHE A 189 6.78 5.13 -8.39
C PHE A 189 6.51 4.49 -9.76
N TYR A 190 5.32 4.71 -10.34
CA TYR A 190 4.95 4.10 -11.61
C TYR A 190 5.25 4.98 -12.83
N GLY A 191 5.54 6.28 -12.67
CA GLY A 191 5.78 7.23 -13.76
C GLY A 191 4.54 7.45 -14.64
N LEU A 192 3.36 7.42 -14.03
CA LEU A 192 2.06 7.64 -14.66
C LEU A 192 1.51 9.01 -14.26
N ASP A 193 0.53 9.50 -15.00
CA ASP A 193 -0.17 10.73 -14.64
C ASP A 193 -1.03 10.53 -13.36
N PRO A 194 -1.16 11.55 -12.49
CA PRO A 194 -2.05 11.50 -11.33
C PRO A 194 -3.51 11.32 -11.77
N PHE A 195 -4.32 10.78 -10.89
CA PHE A 195 -5.73 10.45 -11.21
C PHE A 195 -6.74 11.36 -10.53
N TYR A 196 -6.50 11.70 -9.25
CA TYR A 196 -7.50 12.45 -8.47
C TYR A 196 -7.39 13.95 -8.65
N GLU A 197 -6.19 14.49 -8.90
CA GLU A 197 -5.94 15.93 -9.04
C GLU A 197 -6.61 16.71 -7.89
N VAL A 198 -6.29 16.33 -6.63
CA VAL A 198 -6.88 16.94 -5.43
C VAL A 198 -6.54 18.43 -5.40
N GLU A 199 -7.54 19.28 -5.50
CA GLU A 199 -7.37 20.74 -5.30
C GLU A 199 -7.40 21.03 -3.78
N GLU A 200 -6.39 21.78 -3.27
CA GLU A 200 -6.31 22.27 -1.88
C GLU A 200 -7.40 23.31 -1.55
#